data_273ee283e240e4b152748e6aa0dd7a43
#
_entry.id   273ee283e240e4b152748e6aa0dd7a43
#
_cell.length_a   1.000
_cell.length_b   1.000
_cell.length_c   1.000
_cell.angle_alpha   90.00
_cell.angle_beta   90.00
_cell.angle_gamma   90.00
#
_symmetry.space_group_name_H-M   'P 1'
#
loop_
_entity.id
_entity.type
_entity.pdbx_description
1 polymer ?
#
loop_
_entity_poly.entity_id
_entity_poly.type
_entity_poly.pdbx_seq_one_letter_code
_entity_poly.pdbx_strand_id
1 'polypeptide(L)'
;INILDTPGHQDFAEDTFRTLTACDSVIIVIDAAKGVETQTRKLMQVCRMRKTPVIVFINKLDRPANDPFDILDDVEKELQIRVNPLSWPIGSGDTFKGIYNLHRQNLCLYSPSIQNIPEGIEITDTRSDELDHHIGERAAGKLREDLELIQGVYPSLDRQEYLDAHVAPVFFGSALNNFGIRELLDCFIEIAPAPLARETEERPVRPEEEKFTGFVFKIHANMDPNHRDRIAFVKICSGIFKRNTNYLHVRNGKMLKFSTPTAFMASKKSVIDEAYP
;
A
#
# COMPACT_ATOMS: atom_id res chain seq x y z
N ILE A 1 -1.24 12.07 2.14
CA ILE A 1 -0.93 10.66 2.47
C ILE A 1 0.47 10.58 3.03
N ASN A 2 0.63 9.89 4.16
CA ASN A 2 1.94 9.59 4.74
C ASN A 2 2.23 8.11 4.53
N ILE A 3 3.39 7.79 3.95
CA ILE A 3 3.83 6.42 3.71
C ILE A 3 4.85 6.05 4.77
N LEU A 4 4.60 4.95 5.49
CA LEU A 4 5.49 4.38 6.48
C LEU A 4 6.07 3.09 5.91
N ASP A 5 7.33 3.13 5.49
CA ASP A 5 8.05 1.95 5.03
C ASP A 5 8.52 1.10 6.20
N THR A 6 8.39 -0.22 6.07
CA THR A 6 8.79 -1.17 7.09
C THR A 6 9.73 -2.23 6.51
N PRO A 7 10.82 -2.57 7.21
CA PRO A 7 11.69 -3.65 6.76
C PRO A 7 10.97 -5.01 6.83
N GLY A 8 11.20 -5.85 5.80
CA GLY A 8 10.57 -7.18 5.70
C GLY A 8 11.24 -8.29 6.50
N HIS A 9 12.40 -8.04 7.13
CA HIS A 9 13.14 -9.07 7.87
C HIS A 9 12.55 -9.34 9.25
N GLN A 10 12.66 -10.57 9.73
CA GLN A 10 12.11 -11.01 11.03
C GLN A 10 12.64 -10.19 12.22
N ASP A 11 13.89 -9.74 12.16
CA ASP A 11 14.54 -8.96 13.22
C ASP A 11 13.85 -7.61 13.50
N PHE A 12 13.06 -7.11 12.55
CA PHE A 12 12.33 -5.83 12.65
C PHE A 12 10.82 -5.99 12.85
N ALA A 13 10.36 -7.20 13.20
CA ALA A 13 8.92 -7.48 13.33
C ALA A 13 8.23 -6.57 14.36
N GLU A 14 8.88 -6.28 15.50
CA GLU A 14 8.32 -5.41 16.54
C GLU A 14 8.12 -3.97 16.04
N ASP A 15 9.07 -3.42 15.31
CA ASP A 15 8.97 -2.09 14.70
C ASP A 15 7.83 -2.01 13.68
N THR A 16 7.67 -3.07 12.88
CA THR A 16 6.58 -3.18 11.92
C THR A 16 5.22 -3.24 12.63
N PHE A 17 5.09 -4.04 13.70
CA PHE A 17 3.86 -4.09 14.49
C PHE A 17 3.50 -2.73 15.09
N ARG A 18 4.46 -2.01 15.63
CA ARG A 18 4.24 -0.64 16.14
C ARG A 18 3.79 0.31 15.03
N THR A 19 4.44 0.25 13.88
CA THR A 19 4.08 1.07 12.70
C THR A 19 2.65 0.80 12.25
N LEU A 20 2.23 -0.47 12.19
CA LEU A 20 0.86 -0.86 11.84
C LEU A 20 -0.19 -0.25 12.77
N THR A 21 0.17 0.09 14.03
CA THR A 21 -0.79 0.77 14.92
C THR A 21 -1.14 2.18 14.48
N ALA A 22 -0.30 2.82 13.68
CA ALA A 22 -0.51 4.19 13.19
C ALA A 22 -1.17 4.25 11.81
N CYS A 23 -1.19 3.13 11.07
CA CYS A 23 -1.69 3.10 9.70
C CYS A 23 -3.21 2.98 9.65
N ASP A 24 -3.81 3.57 8.62
CA ASP A 24 -5.23 3.47 8.30
C ASP A 24 -5.49 2.50 7.14
N SER A 25 -4.46 2.16 6.36
CA SER A 25 -4.43 1.12 5.34
C SER A 25 -3.02 0.56 5.18
N VAL A 26 -2.88 -0.63 4.59
CA VAL A 26 -1.60 -1.34 4.42
C VAL A 26 -1.45 -1.81 2.98
N ILE A 27 -0.25 -1.65 2.43
CA ILE A 27 0.14 -2.29 1.17
C ILE A 27 1.07 -3.46 1.53
N ILE A 28 0.65 -4.68 1.18
CA ILE A 28 1.46 -5.89 1.32
C ILE A 28 2.16 -6.16 0.00
N VAL A 29 3.50 -6.22 0.04
CA VAL A 29 4.32 -6.51 -1.12
C VAL A 29 4.73 -7.98 -1.11
N ILE A 30 4.39 -8.72 -2.17
CA ILE A 30 4.66 -10.15 -2.34
C ILE A 30 5.59 -10.36 -3.53
N ASP A 31 6.60 -11.19 -3.36
CA ASP A 31 7.50 -11.60 -4.44
C ASP A 31 6.78 -12.61 -5.34
N ALA A 32 6.66 -12.32 -6.63
CA ALA A 32 5.92 -13.13 -7.61
C ALA A 32 6.46 -14.56 -7.78
N ALA A 33 7.74 -14.79 -7.43
CA ALA A 33 8.34 -16.12 -7.50
C ALA A 33 8.24 -16.91 -6.18
N LYS A 34 8.17 -16.20 -5.04
CA LYS A 34 8.19 -16.83 -3.71
C LYS A 34 6.80 -17.02 -3.11
N GLY A 35 5.81 -16.21 -3.53
CA GLY A 35 4.48 -16.20 -2.91
C GLY A 35 4.49 -15.64 -1.49
N VAL A 36 3.55 -16.06 -0.65
CA VAL A 36 3.35 -15.56 0.70
C VAL A 36 4.35 -16.15 1.68
N GLU A 37 5.21 -15.31 2.22
CA GLU A 37 6.22 -15.71 3.21
C GLU A 37 5.65 -15.69 4.64
N THR A 38 6.31 -16.42 5.57
CA THR A 38 5.87 -16.57 6.97
C THR A 38 5.66 -15.22 7.69
N GLN A 39 6.53 -14.25 7.42
CA GLN A 39 6.41 -12.93 8.05
C GLN A 39 5.17 -12.18 7.55
N THR A 40 4.86 -12.30 6.27
CA THR A 40 3.65 -11.70 5.66
C THR A 40 2.38 -12.23 6.33
N ARG A 41 2.31 -13.55 6.62
CA ARG A 41 1.18 -14.16 7.36
C ARG A 41 0.99 -13.55 8.75
N LYS A 42 2.08 -13.38 9.50
CA LYS A 42 2.03 -12.78 10.86
C LYS A 42 1.54 -11.33 10.82
N LEU A 43 2.04 -10.54 9.85
CA LEU A 43 1.62 -9.14 9.68
C LEU A 43 0.14 -9.06 9.27
N MET A 44 -0.31 -9.95 8.40
CA MET A 44 -1.72 -10.01 7.99
C MET A 44 -2.65 -10.36 9.17
N GLN A 45 -2.22 -11.20 10.11
CA GLN A 45 -3.00 -11.46 11.33
C GLN A 45 -3.25 -10.17 12.12
N VAL A 46 -2.24 -9.30 12.24
CA VAL A 46 -2.40 -8.00 12.91
C VAL A 46 -3.36 -7.09 12.15
N CYS A 47 -3.23 -7.01 10.82
CA CYS A 47 -4.15 -6.23 9.98
C CYS A 47 -5.60 -6.71 10.17
N ARG A 48 -5.83 -8.02 10.19
CA ARG A 48 -7.15 -8.62 10.40
C ARG A 48 -7.73 -8.31 11.78
N MET A 49 -6.92 -8.48 12.85
CA MET A 49 -7.35 -8.15 14.22
C MET A 49 -7.81 -6.70 14.35
N ARG A 50 -7.22 -5.81 13.58
CA ARG A 50 -7.50 -4.37 13.58
C ARG A 50 -8.51 -3.95 12.53
N LYS A 51 -8.96 -4.86 11.68
CA LYS A 51 -9.78 -4.58 10.49
C LYS A 51 -9.17 -3.51 9.61
N THR A 52 -7.84 -3.54 9.45
CA THR A 52 -7.12 -2.58 8.61
C THR A 52 -7.24 -3.02 7.15
N PRO A 53 -7.75 -2.17 6.24
CA PRO A 53 -7.82 -2.46 4.82
C PRO A 53 -6.43 -2.75 4.24
N VAL A 54 -6.38 -3.74 3.34
CA VAL A 54 -5.12 -4.22 2.75
C VAL A 54 -5.22 -4.17 1.24
N ILE A 55 -4.18 -3.67 0.58
CA ILE A 55 -3.92 -3.81 -0.85
C ILE A 55 -2.71 -4.73 -1.02
N VAL A 56 -2.73 -5.60 -2.01
CA VAL A 56 -1.61 -6.49 -2.33
C VAL A 56 -0.91 -6.02 -3.60
N PHE A 57 0.41 -5.95 -3.56
CA PHE A 57 1.25 -5.69 -4.73
C PHE A 57 2.15 -6.89 -5.01
N ILE A 58 1.91 -7.56 -6.14
CA ILE A 58 2.74 -8.67 -6.62
C ILE A 58 3.91 -8.10 -7.39
N ASN A 59 5.09 -8.21 -6.80
CA ASN A 59 6.32 -7.54 -7.21
C ASN A 59 7.28 -8.48 -7.94
N LYS A 60 8.19 -7.91 -8.69
CA LYS A 60 9.30 -8.56 -9.40
C LYS A 60 8.90 -9.36 -10.63
N LEU A 61 7.90 -8.90 -11.36
CA LEU A 61 7.50 -9.52 -12.64
C LEU A 61 8.56 -9.37 -13.77
N ASP A 62 9.56 -8.52 -13.56
CA ASP A 62 10.77 -8.46 -14.40
C ASP A 62 11.65 -9.71 -14.29
N ARG A 63 11.28 -10.66 -13.43
CA ARG A 63 11.94 -11.96 -13.23
C ARG A 63 10.96 -13.09 -13.47
N PRO A 64 11.46 -14.35 -13.72
CA PRO A 64 10.57 -15.51 -13.77
C PRO A 64 9.67 -15.58 -12.53
N ALA A 65 8.38 -15.74 -12.74
CA ALA A 65 7.36 -15.73 -11.72
C ALA A 65 6.46 -16.98 -11.84
N ASN A 66 5.72 -17.27 -10.77
CA ASN A 66 4.66 -18.26 -10.78
C ASN A 66 3.47 -17.78 -11.65
N ASP A 67 2.57 -18.70 -11.97
CA ASP A 67 1.33 -18.33 -12.67
C ASP A 67 0.52 -17.33 -11.84
N PRO A 68 -0.03 -16.27 -12.44
CA PRO A 68 -0.76 -15.25 -11.69
C PRO A 68 -1.98 -15.78 -10.93
N PHE A 69 -2.69 -16.76 -11.46
CA PHE A 69 -3.82 -17.39 -10.74
C PHE A 69 -3.34 -18.19 -9.54
N ASP A 70 -2.25 -18.95 -9.67
CA ASP A 70 -1.64 -19.67 -8.53
C ASP A 70 -1.20 -18.71 -7.44
N ILE A 71 -0.66 -17.53 -7.81
CA ILE A 71 -0.28 -16.48 -6.85
C ILE A 71 -1.52 -15.95 -6.12
N LEU A 72 -2.62 -15.68 -6.82
CA LEU A 72 -3.86 -15.21 -6.21
C LEU A 72 -4.44 -16.25 -5.24
N ASP A 73 -4.45 -17.52 -5.63
CA ASP A 73 -4.91 -18.62 -4.77
C ASP A 73 -4.04 -18.75 -3.50
N ASP A 74 -2.70 -18.62 -3.65
CA ASP A 74 -1.77 -18.62 -2.51
C ASP A 74 -2.07 -17.45 -1.55
N VAL A 75 -2.29 -16.25 -2.11
CA VAL A 75 -2.64 -15.07 -1.33
C VAL A 75 -3.95 -15.26 -0.56
N GLU A 76 -5.00 -15.72 -1.21
CA GLU A 76 -6.30 -15.97 -0.57
C GLU A 76 -6.19 -17.00 0.56
N LYS A 77 -5.55 -18.12 0.28
CA LYS A 77 -5.38 -19.21 1.23
C LYS A 77 -4.52 -18.82 2.43
N GLU A 78 -3.35 -18.25 2.17
CA GLU A 78 -2.36 -17.97 3.20
C GLU A 78 -2.68 -16.71 4.02
N LEU A 79 -3.25 -15.68 3.38
CA LEU A 79 -3.66 -14.46 4.06
C LEU A 79 -5.12 -14.51 4.54
N GLN A 80 -5.90 -15.51 4.13
CA GLN A 80 -7.32 -15.68 4.50
C GLN A 80 -8.15 -14.41 4.25
N ILE A 81 -8.01 -13.83 3.08
CA ILE A 81 -8.74 -12.67 2.59
C ILE A 81 -9.08 -12.89 1.13
N ARG A 82 -10.29 -12.54 0.70
CA ARG A 82 -10.63 -12.57 -0.72
C ARG A 82 -9.77 -11.57 -1.47
N VAL A 83 -9.35 -11.88 -2.68
CA VAL A 83 -8.61 -10.96 -3.55
C VAL A 83 -9.47 -10.48 -4.71
N ASN A 84 -9.12 -9.32 -5.24
CA ASN A 84 -9.71 -8.77 -6.45
C ASN A 84 -8.60 -8.17 -7.33
N PRO A 85 -8.21 -8.81 -8.45
CA PRO A 85 -7.19 -8.28 -9.33
C PRO A 85 -7.68 -7.02 -10.05
N LEU A 86 -6.94 -5.92 -9.89
CA LEU A 86 -7.19 -4.64 -10.57
C LEU A 86 -6.18 -4.35 -11.67
N SER A 87 -5.13 -5.13 -11.77
CA SER A 87 -4.27 -5.21 -12.94
C SER A 87 -3.90 -6.67 -13.23
N TRP A 88 -3.52 -6.97 -14.47
CA TRP A 88 -3.14 -8.32 -14.88
C TRP A 88 -1.82 -8.31 -15.65
N PRO A 89 -0.87 -9.21 -15.33
CA PRO A 89 0.43 -9.23 -15.98
C PRO A 89 0.37 -9.85 -17.36
N ILE A 90 1.19 -9.35 -18.27
CA ILE A 90 1.36 -9.87 -19.63
C ILE A 90 2.75 -10.49 -19.72
N GLY A 91 2.84 -11.77 -19.37
CA GLY A 91 4.09 -12.49 -19.24
C GLY A 91 4.86 -12.19 -17.95
N SER A 92 6.05 -12.77 -17.81
CA SER A 92 6.98 -12.54 -16.70
C SER A 92 8.42 -12.79 -17.15
N GLY A 93 9.39 -12.26 -16.43
CA GLY A 93 10.82 -12.37 -16.77
C GLY A 93 11.10 -11.82 -18.17
N ASP A 94 11.79 -12.59 -18.99
CA ASP A 94 12.15 -12.18 -20.36
C ASP A 94 10.94 -12.00 -21.30
N THR A 95 9.79 -12.56 -20.93
CA THR A 95 8.54 -12.41 -21.69
C THR A 95 7.63 -11.31 -21.17
N PHE A 96 8.04 -10.60 -20.11
CA PHE A 96 7.24 -9.55 -19.51
C PHE A 96 7.08 -8.37 -20.44
N LYS A 97 5.85 -8.11 -20.87
CA LYS A 97 5.50 -7.02 -21.80
C LYS A 97 4.83 -5.85 -21.12
N GLY A 98 4.23 -6.07 -19.94
CA GLY A 98 3.50 -5.04 -19.22
C GLY A 98 2.39 -5.60 -18.38
N ILE A 99 1.43 -4.72 -18.05
CA ILE A 99 0.18 -5.07 -17.37
C ILE A 99 -1.01 -4.52 -18.15
N TYR A 100 -2.14 -5.20 -18.04
CA TYR A 100 -3.44 -4.64 -18.38
C TYR A 100 -4.12 -4.17 -17.08
N ASN A 101 -4.42 -2.88 -16.98
CA ASN A 101 -5.13 -2.30 -15.84
C ASN A 101 -6.64 -2.54 -16.01
N LEU A 102 -7.19 -3.46 -15.21
CA LEU A 102 -8.60 -3.85 -15.24
C LEU A 102 -9.51 -2.72 -14.73
N HIS A 103 -9.01 -1.92 -13.80
CA HIS A 103 -9.76 -0.82 -13.19
C HIS A 103 -9.99 0.34 -14.17
N ARG A 104 -8.96 0.67 -14.98
CA ARG A 104 -9.00 1.77 -15.95
C ARG A 104 -9.12 1.33 -17.40
N GLN A 105 -9.14 0.03 -17.67
CA GLN A 105 -9.21 -0.56 -19.00
C GLN A 105 -8.14 -0.03 -19.95
N ASN A 106 -6.90 0.00 -19.49
CA ASN A 106 -5.77 0.47 -20.29
C ASN A 106 -4.57 -0.50 -20.23
N LEU A 107 -3.78 -0.49 -21.30
CA LEU A 107 -2.57 -1.28 -21.45
C LEU A 107 -1.35 -0.43 -21.02
N CYS A 108 -0.61 -0.90 -20.04
CA CYS A 108 0.65 -0.29 -19.60
C CYS A 108 1.81 -1.15 -20.10
N LEU A 109 2.58 -0.65 -21.07
CA LEU A 109 3.71 -1.37 -21.64
C LEU A 109 4.97 -1.20 -20.79
N TYR A 110 5.65 -2.32 -20.53
CA TYR A 110 6.91 -2.33 -19.80
C TYR A 110 8.09 -2.03 -20.71
N SER A 111 8.96 -1.14 -20.28
CA SER A 111 10.26 -0.90 -20.92
C SER A 111 11.33 -0.63 -19.86
N PRO A 112 12.37 -1.47 -19.76
CA PRO A 112 13.40 -1.34 -18.72
C PRO A 112 14.29 -0.10 -18.88
N SER A 113 14.25 0.58 -20.02
CA SER A 113 15.11 1.73 -20.35
C SER A 113 14.42 3.08 -20.23
N ILE A 114 13.13 3.14 -19.90
CA ILE A 114 12.38 4.38 -19.84
C ILE A 114 12.30 4.89 -18.40
N GLN A 115 12.95 6.04 -18.12
CA GLN A 115 12.86 6.72 -16.82
C GLN A 115 11.49 7.38 -16.59
N ASN A 116 10.77 7.72 -17.65
CA ASN A 116 9.41 8.23 -17.59
C ASN A 116 8.45 7.09 -17.95
N ILE A 117 7.57 6.74 -17.04
CA ILE A 117 6.51 5.76 -17.27
C ILE A 117 5.54 6.37 -18.26
N PRO A 118 5.37 5.79 -19.47
CA PRO A 118 4.39 6.29 -20.42
C PRO A 118 2.98 6.18 -19.85
N GLU A 119 2.09 7.05 -20.26
CA GLU A 119 0.67 6.88 -19.97
C GLU A 119 0.16 5.57 -20.59
N GLY A 120 -0.74 4.90 -19.88
CA GLY A 120 -1.34 3.68 -20.40
C GLY A 120 -2.12 3.94 -21.69
N ILE A 121 -2.07 3.00 -22.62
CA ILE A 121 -2.82 3.04 -23.87
C ILE A 121 -4.24 2.58 -23.56
N GLU A 122 -5.23 3.43 -23.82
CA GLU A 122 -6.63 3.06 -23.62
C GLU A 122 -7.04 1.97 -24.63
N ILE A 123 -7.36 0.80 -24.12
CA ILE A 123 -7.85 -0.35 -24.90
C ILE A 123 -9.07 -0.91 -24.18
N THR A 124 -10.23 -0.38 -24.51
CA THR A 124 -11.51 -0.80 -23.93
C THR A 124 -12.04 -2.10 -24.56
N ASP A 125 -11.76 -2.29 -25.86
CA ASP A 125 -12.09 -3.53 -26.57
C ASP A 125 -10.84 -4.41 -26.72
N THR A 126 -10.67 -5.32 -25.78
CA THR A 126 -9.54 -6.27 -25.80
C THR A 126 -9.63 -7.31 -26.93
N ARG A 127 -10.75 -7.38 -27.67
CA ARG A 127 -10.93 -8.25 -28.85
C ARG A 127 -10.45 -7.59 -30.13
N SER A 128 -10.17 -6.28 -30.11
CA SER A 128 -9.65 -5.57 -31.28
C SER A 128 -8.23 -6.01 -31.63
N ASP A 129 -7.86 -5.88 -32.91
CA ASP A 129 -6.49 -6.17 -33.41
C ASP A 129 -5.46 -5.19 -32.83
N GLU A 130 -5.89 -4.10 -32.22
CA GLU A 130 -5.02 -3.11 -31.60
C GLU A 130 -4.17 -3.73 -30.47
N LEU A 131 -4.76 -4.60 -29.67
CA LEU A 131 -4.05 -5.33 -28.62
C LEU A 131 -2.95 -6.21 -29.21
N ASP A 132 -3.25 -6.91 -30.34
CA ASP A 132 -2.28 -7.77 -31.03
C ASP A 132 -1.10 -6.95 -31.59
N HIS A 133 -1.33 -5.74 -32.08
CA HIS A 133 -0.28 -4.85 -32.54
C HIS A 133 0.69 -4.43 -31.42
N HIS A 134 0.19 -4.19 -30.21
CA HIS A 134 1.02 -3.73 -29.09
C HIS A 134 1.81 -4.85 -28.42
N ILE A 135 1.21 -6.02 -28.23
CA ILE A 135 1.84 -7.09 -27.43
C ILE A 135 2.06 -8.40 -28.22
N GLY A 136 1.61 -8.47 -29.48
CA GLY A 136 1.70 -9.62 -30.36
C GLY A 136 0.58 -10.65 -30.11
N GLU A 137 0.15 -11.33 -31.16
CA GLU A 137 -1.00 -12.24 -31.19
C GLU A 137 -1.02 -13.27 -30.06
N ARG A 138 0.12 -13.92 -29.78
CA ARG A 138 0.21 -14.94 -28.74
C ARG A 138 -0.07 -14.39 -27.34
N ALA A 139 0.52 -13.23 -27.00
CA ALA A 139 0.34 -12.62 -25.69
C ALA A 139 -1.06 -12.03 -25.56
N ALA A 140 -1.58 -11.43 -26.62
CA ALA A 140 -2.95 -10.92 -26.66
C ALA A 140 -3.99 -12.04 -26.54
N GLY A 141 -3.80 -13.17 -27.23
CA GLY A 141 -4.66 -14.35 -27.07
C GLY A 141 -4.70 -14.86 -25.62
N LYS A 142 -3.52 -15.02 -25.00
CA LYS A 142 -3.44 -15.44 -23.60
C LYS A 142 -4.10 -14.43 -22.67
N LEU A 143 -3.87 -13.13 -22.86
CA LEU A 143 -4.52 -12.09 -22.06
C LEU A 143 -6.04 -12.13 -22.18
N ARG A 144 -6.59 -12.34 -23.38
CA ARG A 144 -8.05 -12.47 -23.59
C ARG A 144 -8.64 -13.64 -22.81
N GLU A 145 -7.99 -14.81 -22.87
CA GLU A 145 -8.38 -16.00 -22.09
C GLU A 145 -8.37 -15.69 -20.58
N ASP A 146 -7.30 -15.08 -20.09
CA ASP A 146 -7.17 -14.74 -18.67
C ASP A 146 -8.24 -13.72 -18.24
N LEU A 147 -8.51 -12.69 -19.04
CA LEU A 147 -9.53 -11.69 -18.77
C LEU A 147 -10.94 -12.29 -18.71
N GLU A 148 -11.26 -13.26 -19.58
CA GLU A 148 -12.52 -13.98 -19.55
C GLU A 148 -12.68 -14.78 -18.24
N LEU A 149 -11.62 -15.45 -17.80
CA LEU A 149 -11.60 -16.16 -16.52
C LEU A 149 -11.76 -15.21 -15.33
N ILE A 150 -11.03 -14.09 -15.33
CA ILE A 150 -11.13 -13.07 -14.28
C ILE A 150 -12.55 -12.53 -14.16
N GLN A 151 -13.19 -12.19 -15.29
CA GLN A 151 -14.57 -11.69 -15.29
C GLN A 151 -15.58 -12.72 -14.79
N GLY A 152 -15.29 -14.01 -14.99
CA GLY A 152 -16.15 -15.09 -14.50
C GLY A 152 -16.00 -15.38 -13.00
N VAL A 153 -14.83 -15.09 -12.43
CA VAL A 153 -14.50 -15.47 -11.04
C VAL A 153 -14.55 -14.27 -10.08
N TYR A 154 -14.04 -13.11 -10.51
CA TYR A 154 -13.90 -11.93 -9.65
C TYR A 154 -14.96 -10.88 -9.99
N PRO A 155 -15.81 -10.48 -9.03
CA PRO A 155 -16.76 -9.38 -9.23
C PRO A 155 -16.00 -8.05 -9.32
N SER A 156 -16.68 -6.99 -9.78
CA SER A 156 -16.15 -5.64 -9.68
C SER A 156 -15.82 -5.28 -8.23
N LEU A 157 -14.74 -4.53 -8.01
CA LEU A 157 -14.33 -4.13 -6.67
C LEU A 157 -15.42 -3.29 -5.98
N ASP A 158 -15.90 -3.77 -4.85
CA ASP A 158 -16.71 -2.99 -3.93
C ASP A 158 -15.78 -2.29 -2.92
N ARG A 159 -15.78 -0.94 -2.96
CA ARG A 159 -14.99 -0.12 -2.05
C ARG A 159 -15.33 -0.38 -0.58
N GLN A 160 -16.58 -0.64 -0.26
CA GLN A 160 -16.98 -0.89 1.13
C GLN A 160 -16.41 -2.22 1.64
N GLU A 161 -16.42 -3.27 0.83
CA GLU A 161 -15.78 -4.54 1.20
C GLU A 161 -14.28 -4.41 1.43
N TYR A 162 -13.59 -3.54 0.65
CA TYR A 162 -12.20 -3.20 0.91
C TYR A 162 -12.04 -2.45 2.23
N LEU A 163 -12.85 -1.42 2.51
CA LEU A 163 -12.78 -0.67 3.76
C LEU A 163 -13.10 -1.53 5.00
N ASP A 164 -13.95 -2.52 4.85
CA ASP A 164 -14.30 -3.49 5.91
C ASP A 164 -13.26 -4.62 6.04
N ALA A 165 -12.18 -4.55 5.28
CA ALA A 165 -11.08 -5.54 5.23
C ALA A 165 -11.55 -6.95 4.85
N HIS A 166 -12.58 -7.08 3.99
CA HIS A 166 -13.10 -8.35 3.48
C HIS A 166 -12.46 -8.75 2.15
N VAL A 167 -12.01 -7.78 1.36
CA VAL A 167 -11.38 -8.00 0.06
C VAL A 167 -10.10 -7.17 -0.06
N ALA A 168 -9.07 -7.73 -0.67
CA ALA A 168 -7.83 -7.05 -0.98
C ALA A 168 -7.71 -6.82 -2.50
N PRO A 169 -7.70 -5.57 -2.96
CA PRO A 169 -7.29 -5.25 -4.34
C PRO A 169 -5.87 -5.74 -4.61
N VAL A 170 -5.63 -6.33 -5.79
CA VAL A 170 -4.31 -6.85 -6.17
C VAL A 170 -3.79 -6.13 -7.41
N PHE A 171 -2.56 -5.67 -7.31
CA PHE A 171 -1.80 -5.09 -8.41
C PHE A 171 -0.54 -5.90 -8.69
N PHE A 172 -0.12 -5.89 -9.95
CA PHE A 172 1.06 -6.58 -10.44
C PHE A 172 2.07 -5.57 -10.98
N GLY A 173 3.39 -5.81 -10.77
CA GLY A 173 4.41 -4.91 -11.30
C GLY A 173 5.85 -5.27 -10.94
N SER A 174 6.74 -4.29 -11.09
CA SER A 174 8.14 -4.36 -10.71
C SER A 174 8.56 -3.05 -10.05
N ALA A 175 8.69 -3.06 -8.72
CA ALA A 175 9.05 -1.87 -7.97
C ALA A 175 10.46 -1.36 -8.31
N LEU A 176 11.41 -2.28 -8.60
CA LEU A 176 12.76 -1.92 -9.01
C LEU A 176 12.77 -1.06 -10.29
N ASN A 177 11.86 -1.36 -11.20
CA ASN A 177 11.72 -0.64 -12.46
C ASN A 177 10.63 0.44 -12.41
N ASN A 178 10.12 0.73 -11.22
CA ASN A 178 9.04 1.70 -10.99
C ASN A 178 7.80 1.45 -11.86
N PHE A 179 7.48 0.18 -12.14
CA PHE A 179 6.41 -0.24 -13.03
C PHE A 179 5.23 -0.85 -12.27
N GLY A 180 4.00 -0.47 -12.62
CA GLY A 180 2.77 -0.86 -11.93
C GLY A 180 2.52 -0.10 -10.62
N ILE A 181 3.46 0.74 -10.19
CA ILE A 181 3.36 1.54 -8.95
C ILE A 181 2.39 2.71 -9.12
N ARG A 182 2.38 3.36 -10.28
CA ARG A 182 1.47 4.46 -10.57
C ARG A 182 0.02 3.99 -10.52
N GLU A 183 -0.29 2.88 -11.17
CA GLU A 183 -1.62 2.28 -11.20
C GLU A 183 -2.11 1.92 -9.79
N LEU A 184 -1.21 1.33 -8.97
CA LEU A 184 -1.48 1.07 -7.56
C LEU A 184 -1.78 2.36 -6.79
N LEU A 185 -0.94 3.40 -6.92
CA LEU A 185 -1.09 4.64 -6.15
C LEU A 185 -2.29 5.46 -6.60
N ASP A 186 -2.59 5.50 -7.89
CA ASP A 186 -3.78 6.18 -8.43
C ASP A 186 -5.06 5.54 -7.88
N CYS A 187 -5.15 4.21 -7.89
CA CYS A 187 -6.26 3.50 -7.28
C CYS A 187 -6.30 3.70 -5.75
N PHE A 188 -5.15 3.65 -5.09
CA PHE A 188 -5.06 3.87 -3.65
C PHE A 188 -5.65 5.24 -3.25
N ILE A 189 -5.36 6.30 -3.99
CA ILE A 189 -5.92 7.64 -3.74
C ILE A 189 -7.45 7.63 -3.83
N GLU A 190 -8.02 6.84 -4.73
CA GLU A 190 -9.47 6.76 -4.95
C GLU A 190 -10.19 5.95 -3.85
N ILE A 191 -9.59 4.84 -3.39
CA ILE A 191 -10.26 3.90 -2.49
C ILE A 191 -9.82 3.98 -1.03
N ALA A 192 -8.66 4.57 -0.73
CA ALA A 192 -8.11 4.62 0.61
C ALA A 192 -9.10 5.19 1.64
N PRO A 193 -9.08 4.68 2.88
CA PRO A 193 -9.90 5.25 3.94
C PRO A 193 -9.44 6.66 4.28
N ALA A 194 -10.38 7.51 4.69
CA ALA A 194 -10.05 8.66 5.51
C ALA A 194 -9.42 8.19 6.84
N PRO A 195 -8.75 9.07 7.60
CA PRO A 195 -8.25 8.71 8.91
C PRO A 195 -9.35 8.05 9.77
N LEU A 196 -9.03 6.90 10.37
CA LEU A 196 -10.01 6.12 11.11
C LEU A 196 -10.12 6.58 12.57
N ALA A 197 -11.32 6.44 13.14
CA ALA A 197 -11.52 6.60 14.57
C ALA A 197 -10.62 5.65 15.37
N ARG A 198 -10.14 6.09 16.53
CA ARG A 198 -9.27 5.30 17.40
C ARG A 198 -9.97 5.02 18.73
N GLU A 199 -10.06 3.74 19.05
CA GLU A 199 -10.56 3.31 20.36
C GLU A 199 -9.56 3.69 21.46
N THR A 200 -10.07 4.23 22.55
CA THR A 200 -9.32 4.51 23.77
C THR A 200 -10.01 3.83 24.96
N GLU A 201 -9.39 3.87 26.14
CA GLU A 201 -9.98 3.31 27.37
C GLU A 201 -11.28 4.01 27.78
N GLU A 202 -11.43 5.27 27.42
CA GLU A 202 -12.61 6.08 27.84
C GLU A 202 -13.70 6.13 26.74
N ARG A 203 -13.29 6.31 25.48
CA ARG A 203 -14.21 6.49 24.35
C ARG A 203 -13.49 6.41 23.00
N PRO A 204 -14.20 6.18 21.88
CA PRO A 204 -13.60 6.37 20.57
C PRO A 204 -13.27 7.85 20.33
N VAL A 205 -12.10 8.11 19.76
CA VAL A 205 -11.66 9.43 19.28
C VAL A 205 -11.84 9.48 17.78
N ARG A 206 -12.58 10.47 17.29
CA ARG A 206 -12.88 10.65 15.87
C ARG A 206 -11.98 11.72 15.26
N PRO A 207 -11.51 11.54 14.00
CA PRO A 207 -10.63 12.50 13.33
C PRO A 207 -11.21 13.93 13.24
N GLU A 208 -12.52 14.05 13.12
CA GLU A 208 -13.24 15.32 12.94
C GLU A 208 -13.33 16.15 14.23
N GLU A 209 -12.93 15.61 15.38
CA GLU A 209 -12.98 16.34 16.65
C GLU A 209 -12.00 17.53 16.64
N GLU A 210 -12.44 18.68 17.12
CA GLU A 210 -11.60 19.90 17.17
C GLU A 210 -10.39 19.79 18.10
N LYS A 211 -10.57 19.04 19.20
CA LYS A 211 -9.51 18.87 20.20
C LYS A 211 -8.41 17.98 19.66
N PHE A 212 -7.17 18.48 19.70
CA PHE A 212 -6.01 17.68 19.33
C PHE A 212 -5.84 16.48 20.27
N THR A 213 -5.73 15.31 19.66
CA THR A 213 -5.29 14.08 20.31
C THR A 213 -4.30 13.34 19.41
N GLY A 214 -3.37 12.63 20.02
CA GLY A 214 -2.40 11.81 19.30
C GLY A 214 -1.66 10.87 20.24
N PHE A 215 -0.98 9.88 19.67
CA PHE A 215 -0.15 8.97 20.44
C PHE A 215 1.20 8.72 19.76
N VAL A 216 2.20 8.46 20.59
CA VAL A 216 3.53 8.07 20.09
C VAL A 216 3.51 6.58 19.77
N PHE A 217 3.73 6.23 18.50
CA PHE A 217 3.76 4.82 18.07
C PHE A 217 5.19 4.28 17.93
N LYS A 218 6.18 5.16 17.74
CA LYS A 218 7.57 4.78 17.58
C LYS A 218 8.51 5.85 18.14
N ILE A 219 9.60 5.42 18.77
CA ILE A 219 10.72 6.29 19.14
C ILE A 219 11.96 5.74 18.43
N HIS A 220 12.60 6.57 17.64
CA HIS A 220 13.84 6.23 16.95
C HIS A 220 14.99 7.02 17.58
N ALA A 221 16.03 6.32 17.97
CA ALA A 221 17.27 6.92 18.51
C ALA A 221 18.35 6.92 17.42
N ASN A 222 19.21 7.94 17.45
CA ASN A 222 20.40 8.01 16.61
C ASN A 222 20.12 7.94 15.10
N MET A 223 19.07 8.62 14.60
CA MET A 223 18.82 8.73 13.15
C MET A 223 19.96 9.45 12.43
N ASP A 224 20.61 10.40 13.12
CA ASP A 224 21.85 11.02 12.66
C ASP A 224 23.01 10.44 13.50
N PRO A 225 23.98 9.75 12.88
CA PRO A 225 25.12 9.19 13.60
C PRO A 225 25.94 10.21 14.42
N ASN A 226 25.86 11.49 14.02
CA ASN A 226 26.59 12.58 14.67
C ASN A 226 25.82 13.21 15.84
N HIS A 227 24.55 12.89 16.00
CA HIS A 227 23.67 13.42 17.03
C HIS A 227 23.02 12.32 17.85
N ARG A 228 23.03 12.45 19.18
CA ARG A 228 22.35 11.50 20.10
C ARG A 228 20.87 11.86 20.30
N ASP A 229 20.22 12.32 19.24
CA ASP A 229 18.82 12.73 19.30
C ASP A 229 17.88 11.52 19.30
N ARG A 230 16.75 11.70 19.97
CA ARG A 230 15.63 10.76 19.91
C ARG A 230 14.44 11.45 19.26
N ILE A 231 13.87 10.82 18.26
CA ILE A 231 12.69 11.32 17.55
C ILE A 231 11.51 10.44 17.92
N ALA A 232 10.44 11.07 18.43
CA ALA A 232 9.17 10.42 18.68
C ALA A 232 8.24 10.63 17.48
N PHE A 233 7.78 9.54 16.88
CA PHE A 233 6.78 9.57 15.80
C PHE A 233 5.38 9.54 16.42
N VAL A 234 4.58 10.52 16.07
CA VAL A 234 3.23 10.71 16.60
C VAL A 234 2.20 10.51 15.50
N LYS A 235 1.22 9.63 15.73
CA LYS A 235 -0.03 9.60 14.95
C LYS A 235 -0.97 10.63 15.54
N ILE A 236 -1.44 11.56 14.72
CA ILE A 236 -2.52 12.48 15.07
C ILE A 236 -3.84 11.74 14.87
N CYS A 237 -4.70 11.74 15.88
CA CYS A 237 -5.99 11.05 15.85
C CYS A 237 -7.16 12.01 15.69
N SER A 238 -7.02 13.25 16.16
CA SER A 238 -8.04 14.30 16.01
C SER A 238 -7.43 15.69 16.13
N GLY A 239 -8.16 16.68 15.66
CA GLY A 239 -7.79 18.09 15.71
C GLY A 239 -6.55 18.43 14.90
N ILE A 240 -6.01 19.61 15.12
CA ILE A 240 -4.85 20.13 14.38
C ILE A 240 -3.68 20.28 15.36
N PHE A 241 -2.57 19.62 15.06
CA PHE A 241 -1.32 19.93 15.74
C PHE A 241 -0.80 21.28 15.24
N LYS A 242 -0.43 22.16 16.19
CA LYS A 242 0.18 23.47 15.87
C LYS A 242 1.50 23.63 16.59
N ARG A 243 2.52 24.06 15.85
CA ARG A 243 3.82 24.39 16.39
C ARG A 243 3.73 25.45 17.50
N ASN A 244 4.59 25.36 18.49
CA ASN A 244 4.66 26.31 19.61
C ASN A 244 3.39 26.37 20.50
N THR A 245 2.49 25.42 20.37
CA THR A 245 1.33 25.27 21.24
C THR A 245 1.63 24.31 22.40
N ASN A 246 0.99 24.54 23.55
CA ASN A 246 1.10 23.67 24.71
C ASN A 246 0.14 22.49 24.61
N TYR A 247 0.67 21.26 24.75
CA TYR A 247 -0.08 20.02 24.75
C TYR A 247 0.08 19.28 26.07
N LEU A 248 -0.99 18.70 26.57
CA LEU A 248 -0.94 17.86 27.77
C LEU A 248 -0.39 16.47 27.41
N HIS A 249 0.71 16.10 28.02
CA HIS A 249 1.18 14.71 28.00
C HIS A 249 0.46 13.93 29.10
N VAL A 250 -0.59 13.21 28.71
CA VAL A 250 -1.57 12.59 29.63
C VAL A 250 -0.87 11.70 30.67
N ARG A 251 0.05 10.82 30.25
CA ARG A 251 0.71 9.85 31.14
C ARG A 251 1.44 10.49 32.33
N ASN A 252 2.02 11.65 32.16
CA ASN A 252 2.81 12.30 33.23
C ASN A 252 2.23 13.64 33.72
N GLY A 253 1.06 14.06 33.20
CA GLY A 253 0.38 15.29 33.57
C GLY A 253 1.11 16.58 33.20
N LYS A 254 2.17 16.53 32.38
CA LYS A 254 2.99 17.71 32.07
C LYS A 254 2.56 18.36 30.76
N MET A 255 2.64 19.68 30.73
CA MET A 255 2.48 20.44 29.50
C MET A 255 3.79 20.41 28.70
N LEU A 256 3.68 20.05 27.42
CA LEU A 256 4.81 20.02 26.47
C LEU A 256 4.55 21.03 25.36
N LYS A 257 5.62 21.71 24.95
CA LYS A 257 5.62 22.64 23.82
C LYS A 257 6.65 22.19 22.78
N PHE A 258 6.24 22.08 21.54
CA PHE A 258 7.12 21.63 20.46
C PHE A 258 7.51 22.80 19.57
N SER A 259 8.78 23.21 19.62
CA SER A 259 9.34 24.32 18.83
C SER A 259 9.80 23.89 17.44
N THR A 260 10.19 22.63 17.26
CA THR A 260 10.75 22.09 16.02
C THR A 260 10.10 20.76 15.63
N PRO A 261 8.76 20.72 15.47
CA PRO A 261 8.10 19.51 14.98
C PRO A 261 8.56 19.26 13.55
N THR A 262 8.80 18.01 13.20
CA THR A 262 9.46 17.62 11.95
C THR A 262 8.58 16.69 11.15
N ALA A 263 8.41 16.97 9.86
CA ALA A 263 7.93 16.01 8.88
C ALA A 263 9.11 15.46 8.07
N PHE A 264 8.92 14.25 7.57
CA PHE A 264 9.90 13.55 6.75
C PHE A 264 9.33 13.35 5.34
N MET A 265 10.19 13.59 4.35
CA MET A 265 9.98 13.15 2.98
C MET A 265 11.22 12.36 2.58
N ALA A 266 11.13 11.03 2.67
CA ALA A 266 12.28 10.12 2.64
C ALA A 266 13.34 10.55 3.67
N SER A 267 14.57 10.86 3.26
CA SER A 267 15.65 11.32 4.15
C SER A 267 15.61 12.81 4.48
N LYS A 268 14.78 13.60 3.78
CA LYS A 268 14.70 15.05 4.01
C LYS A 268 13.80 15.37 5.19
N LYS A 269 14.34 16.16 6.11
CA LYS A 269 13.62 16.69 7.28
C LYS A 269 13.16 18.11 6.99
N SER A 270 11.94 18.45 7.33
CA SER A 270 11.42 19.83 7.31
C SER A 270 10.66 20.14 8.58
N VAL A 271 10.85 21.34 9.11
CA VAL A 271 10.01 21.81 10.22
C VAL A 271 8.65 22.19 9.69
N ILE A 272 7.61 21.77 10.38
CA ILE A 272 6.21 22.05 10.03
C ILE A 272 5.54 22.92 11.07
N ASP A 273 4.59 23.72 10.66
CA ASP A 273 3.81 24.58 11.56
C ASP A 273 2.50 23.92 12.00
N GLU A 274 1.91 23.11 11.13
CA GLU A 274 0.67 22.38 11.38
C GLU A 274 0.73 20.95 10.84
N ALA A 275 -0.03 20.03 11.49
CA ALA A 275 -0.27 18.68 10.99
C ALA A 275 -1.67 18.19 11.38
N TYR A 276 -2.21 17.26 10.59
CA TYR A 276 -3.59 16.79 10.62
C TYR A 276 -3.67 15.28 10.88
N PRO A 277 -4.84 14.74 11.27
CA PRO A 277 -5.07 13.29 11.37
C PRO A 277 -4.78 12.51 10.11
#